data_f49e74a85551d041f38ab1cad592e718
#
_entry.id   f49e74a85551d041f38ab1cad592e718
#
_cell.length_a   1.000
_cell.length_b   1.000
_cell.length_c   1.000
_cell.angle_alpha   90.00
_cell.angle_beta   90.00
_cell.angle_gamma   90.00
#
_symmetry.space_group_name_H-M   'P 1'
#
loop_
_entity.id
_entity.type
_entity.pdbx_description
1 polymer ?
#
loop_
_entity_poly.entity_id
_entity_poly.type
_entity_poly.pdbx_seq_one_letter_code
_entity_poly.pdbx_strand_id
1 'polypeptide(L)'
;MLAFLFDFYNVLFVIFGYSLLNLTVSLVAQYRKKNTPGNNYVYIGTLFSLGTIPLLFLYYALAIAAWFVAIVLYYSGAKMNHEANDDTTPLFYLFSLTIAAIITFALFLLHL
;
A
#
# COMPACT_ATOMS: atom_id res chain seq x y z
N MET A 1 -9.37 -19.04 -2.94
CA MET A 1 -8.67 -17.75 -2.78
C MET A 1 -9.58 -16.64 -2.28
N LEU A 2 -10.79 -16.48 -2.84
CA LEU A 2 -11.73 -15.47 -2.36
C LEU A 2 -12.14 -15.70 -0.92
N ALA A 3 -12.33 -16.98 -0.53
CA ALA A 3 -12.70 -17.32 0.85
C ALA A 3 -11.63 -16.89 1.86
N PHE A 4 -10.35 -16.91 1.45
CA PHE A 4 -9.26 -16.44 2.28
C PHE A 4 -9.42 -14.94 2.61
N LEU A 5 -9.82 -14.14 1.63
CA LEU A 5 -9.97 -12.69 1.80
C LEU A 5 -11.23 -12.31 2.60
N PHE A 6 -12.17 -13.24 2.79
CA PHE A 6 -13.34 -12.97 3.60
C PHE A 6 -13.06 -13.12 5.11
N ASP A 7 -11.90 -13.65 5.48
CA ASP A 7 -11.49 -13.71 6.88
C ASP A 7 -10.83 -12.39 7.27
N PHE A 8 -11.36 -11.74 8.30
CA PHE A 8 -10.89 -10.43 8.76
C PHE A 8 -9.40 -10.47 9.12
N TYR A 9 -8.96 -11.51 9.82
CA TYR A 9 -7.55 -11.61 10.23
C TYR A 9 -6.62 -11.81 9.04
N ASN A 10 -7.06 -12.54 8.03
CA ASN A 10 -6.27 -12.72 6.81
C ASN A 10 -6.10 -11.39 6.06
N VAL A 11 -7.14 -10.56 6.03
CA VAL A 11 -7.05 -9.23 5.42
C VAL A 11 -6.04 -8.38 6.17
N LEU A 12 -6.02 -8.44 7.51
CA LEU A 12 -5.04 -7.72 8.31
C LEU A 12 -3.61 -8.15 7.97
N PHE A 13 -3.37 -9.45 7.83
CA PHE A 13 -2.06 -9.95 7.44
C PHE A 13 -1.67 -9.49 6.04
N VAL A 14 -2.62 -9.48 5.11
CA VAL A 14 -2.34 -9.02 3.74
C VAL A 14 -2.00 -7.53 3.73
N ILE A 15 -2.71 -6.70 4.49
CA ILE A 15 -2.40 -5.28 4.62
C ILE A 15 -1.00 -5.08 5.19
N PHE A 16 -0.66 -5.82 6.24
CA PHE A 16 0.66 -5.73 6.87
C PHE A 16 1.75 -6.14 5.87
N GLY A 17 1.57 -7.26 5.17
CA GLY A 17 2.53 -7.72 4.17
C GLY A 17 2.70 -6.74 3.01
N TYR A 18 1.59 -6.16 2.55
CA TYR A 18 1.62 -5.14 1.51
C TYR A 18 2.42 -3.91 1.96
N SER A 19 2.20 -3.47 3.19
CA SER A 19 2.93 -2.33 3.76
C SER A 19 4.42 -2.60 3.83
N LEU A 20 4.80 -3.81 4.29
CA LEU A 20 6.21 -4.21 4.36
C LEU A 20 6.83 -4.31 2.98
N LEU A 21 6.09 -4.82 2.00
CA LEU A 21 6.58 -4.94 0.63
C LEU A 21 6.91 -3.57 0.05
N ASN A 22 6.01 -2.60 0.20
CA ASN A 22 6.24 -1.25 -0.31
C ASN A 22 7.42 -0.58 0.40
N LEU A 23 7.50 -0.74 1.72
CA LEU A 23 8.60 -0.19 2.50
C LEU A 23 9.93 -0.79 2.05
N THR A 24 9.99 -2.11 1.89
CA THR A 24 11.21 -2.82 1.47
C THR A 24 11.66 -2.35 0.09
N VAL A 25 10.73 -2.22 -0.85
CA VAL A 25 11.06 -1.76 -2.20
C VAL A 25 11.59 -0.34 -2.18
N SER A 26 11.02 0.54 -1.36
CA SER A 26 11.52 1.90 -1.22
C SER A 26 12.91 1.96 -0.62
N LEU A 27 13.19 1.13 0.39
CA LEU A 27 14.51 1.08 1.00
C LEU A 27 15.55 0.55 0.01
N VAL A 28 15.22 -0.49 -0.75
CA VAL A 28 16.11 -1.04 -1.77
C VAL A 28 16.37 -0.02 -2.87
N ALA A 29 15.33 0.70 -3.31
CA ALA A 29 15.49 1.74 -4.31
C ALA A 29 16.39 2.86 -3.83
N GLN A 30 16.21 3.29 -2.56
CA GLN A 30 17.06 4.32 -1.97
C GLN A 30 18.51 3.87 -1.88
N TYR A 31 18.74 2.61 -1.57
CA TYR A 31 20.09 2.06 -1.49
C TYR A 31 20.76 1.99 -2.87
N ARG A 32 20.01 1.56 -3.91
CA ARG A 32 20.58 1.35 -5.25
C ARG A 32 20.58 2.60 -6.11
N LYS A 33 19.62 3.49 -5.92
CA LYS A 33 19.41 4.67 -6.76
C LYS A 33 19.62 5.91 -5.92
N LYS A 34 20.26 6.92 -6.51
CA LYS A 34 20.54 8.17 -5.80
C LYS A 34 19.35 9.11 -5.77
N ASN A 35 18.42 8.98 -6.73
CA ASN A 35 17.30 9.89 -6.87
C ASN A 35 16.00 9.15 -6.60
N THR A 36 15.46 9.31 -5.39
CA THR A 36 14.21 8.67 -4.99
C THR A 36 13.30 9.71 -4.32
N PRO A 37 12.80 10.71 -5.10
CA PRO A 37 12.00 11.78 -4.51
C PRO A 37 10.66 11.30 -3.97
N GLY A 38 10.16 10.15 -4.44
CA GLY A 38 8.88 9.60 -4.01
C GLY A 38 8.94 8.80 -2.72
N ASN A 39 10.14 8.53 -2.17
CA ASN A 39 10.25 7.68 -0.98
C ASN A 39 9.55 8.26 0.23
N ASN A 40 9.56 9.59 0.40
CA ASN A 40 8.86 10.22 1.51
C ASN A 40 7.35 9.92 1.45
N TYR A 41 6.77 9.93 0.26
CA TYR A 41 5.36 9.59 0.08
C TYR A 41 5.10 8.13 0.45
N VAL A 42 6.00 7.23 0.08
CA VAL A 42 5.86 5.81 0.42
C VAL A 42 5.98 5.60 1.93
N TYR A 43 6.90 6.29 2.60
CA TYR A 43 7.06 6.18 4.05
C TYR A 43 5.81 6.66 4.78
N ILE A 44 5.27 7.80 4.39
CA ILE A 44 4.04 8.33 4.98
C ILE A 44 2.86 7.39 4.66
N GLY A 45 2.80 6.88 3.42
CA GLY A 45 1.78 5.91 3.04
C GLY A 45 1.85 4.64 3.88
N THR A 46 3.06 4.19 4.22
CA THR A 46 3.24 3.03 5.09
C THR A 46 2.68 3.30 6.48
N LEU A 47 2.89 4.49 7.03
CA LEU A 47 2.31 4.86 8.31
C LEU A 47 0.78 4.80 8.26
N PHE A 48 0.17 5.34 7.19
CA PHE A 48 -1.29 5.29 7.04
C PHE A 48 -1.79 3.85 6.85
N SER A 49 -1.10 3.04 6.06
CA SER A 49 -1.56 1.66 5.82
C SER A 49 -1.41 0.80 7.07
N LEU A 50 -0.34 0.96 7.85
CA LEU A 50 -0.19 0.27 9.12
C LEU A 50 -1.20 0.78 10.13
N GLY A 51 -1.50 2.09 10.12
CA GLY A 51 -2.52 2.67 10.97
C GLY A 51 -3.93 2.20 10.66
N THR A 52 -4.16 1.75 9.42
CA THR A 52 -5.45 1.17 9.05
C THR A 52 -5.80 -0.06 9.89
N ILE A 53 -4.79 -0.86 10.28
CA ILE A 53 -5.02 -2.09 11.02
C ILE A 53 -5.73 -1.83 12.36
N PRO A 54 -5.21 -0.98 13.26
CA PRO A 54 -5.94 -0.69 14.50
C PRO A 54 -7.27 0.04 14.26
N LEU A 55 -7.35 0.89 13.24
CA LEU A 55 -8.59 1.59 12.94
C LEU A 55 -9.70 0.66 12.50
N LEU A 56 -9.38 -0.48 11.87
CA LEU A 56 -10.39 -1.47 11.51
C LEU A 56 -11.08 -2.05 12.73
N PHE A 57 -10.41 -2.06 13.88
CA PHE A 57 -11.02 -2.50 15.13
C PHE A 57 -11.83 -1.40 15.83
N LEU A 58 -11.44 -0.13 15.62
CA LEU A 58 -12.01 1.00 16.36
C LEU A 58 -13.03 1.80 15.56
N TYR A 59 -12.63 2.24 14.35
CA TYR A 59 -13.46 3.09 13.49
C TYR A 59 -13.28 2.66 12.05
N TYR A 60 -14.21 1.86 11.57
CA TYR A 60 -14.08 1.26 10.24
C TYR A 60 -14.05 2.30 9.14
N ALA A 61 -14.88 3.36 9.26
CA ALA A 61 -14.91 4.41 8.25
C ALA A 61 -13.58 5.16 8.16
N LEU A 62 -12.97 5.45 9.32
CA LEU A 62 -11.65 6.09 9.35
C LEU A 62 -10.58 5.17 8.80
N ALA A 63 -10.69 3.86 9.04
CA ALA A 63 -9.75 2.89 8.51
C ALA A 63 -9.77 2.90 6.98
N ILE A 64 -10.95 2.92 6.37
CA ILE A 64 -11.07 2.98 4.92
C ILE A 64 -10.50 4.29 4.38
N ALA A 65 -10.77 5.41 5.05
CA ALA A 65 -10.22 6.70 4.64
C ALA A 65 -8.69 6.69 4.69
N ALA A 66 -8.11 6.16 5.77
CA ALA A 66 -6.66 6.05 5.90
C ALA A 66 -6.07 5.14 4.83
N TRP A 67 -6.76 4.05 4.50
CA TRP A 67 -6.34 3.13 3.45
C TRP A 67 -6.29 3.82 2.08
N PHE A 68 -7.32 4.61 1.73
CA PHE A 68 -7.31 5.34 0.48
C PHE A 68 -6.17 6.36 0.42
N VAL A 69 -5.90 7.06 1.52
CA VAL A 69 -4.76 7.97 1.58
C VAL A 69 -3.46 7.22 1.36
N ALA A 70 -3.31 6.05 1.97
CA ALA A 70 -2.11 5.23 1.80
C ALA A 70 -1.92 4.82 0.34
N ILE A 71 -3.00 4.41 -0.34
CA ILE A 71 -2.93 4.01 -1.75
C ILE A 71 -2.46 5.18 -2.61
N VAL A 72 -3.04 6.37 -2.40
CA VAL A 72 -2.67 7.57 -3.17
C VAL A 72 -1.19 7.91 -2.95
N LEU A 73 -0.72 7.82 -1.70
CA LEU A 73 0.67 8.11 -1.39
C LEU A 73 1.61 7.08 -2.01
N TYR A 74 1.27 5.80 -1.96
CA TYR A 74 2.08 4.76 -2.59
C TYR A 74 2.17 4.96 -4.11
N TYR A 75 1.04 5.23 -4.75
CA TYR A 75 1.02 5.45 -6.19
C TYR A 75 1.85 6.68 -6.57
N SER A 76 1.64 7.78 -5.85
CA SER A 76 2.37 9.02 -6.14
C SER A 76 3.87 8.82 -5.95
N GLY A 77 4.27 8.16 -4.85
CA GLY A 77 5.67 7.90 -4.58
C GLY A 77 6.32 7.01 -5.63
N ALA A 78 5.64 5.92 -6.01
CA ALA A 78 6.16 5.01 -7.02
C ALA A 78 6.30 5.70 -8.38
N LYS A 79 5.31 6.51 -8.75
CA LYS A 79 5.34 7.24 -10.00
C LYS A 79 6.46 8.26 -10.04
N MET A 80 6.68 8.99 -8.94
CA MET A 80 7.75 9.97 -8.86
C MET A 80 9.13 9.31 -8.98
N ASN A 81 9.31 8.17 -8.32
CA ASN A 81 10.57 7.44 -8.40
C ASN A 81 10.81 6.89 -9.81
N HIS A 82 9.77 6.39 -10.46
CA HIS A 82 9.87 5.88 -11.82
C HIS A 82 10.27 6.99 -12.79
N GLU A 83 9.62 8.14 -12.71
CA GLU A 83 9.91 9.27 -13.59
C GLU A 83 11.30 9.84 -13.33
N ALA A 84 11.72 9.94 -12.07
CA ALA A 84 13.01 10.53 -11.71
C ALA A 84 14.18 9.69 -12.19
N ASN A 85 14.04 8.37 -12.25
CA ASN A 85 15.12 7.48 -12.61
C ASN A 85 15.05 6.98 -14.05
N ASP A 86 14.03 7.40 -14.81
CA ASP A 86 13.76 6.89 -16.15
C ASP A 86 13.78 5.36 -16.15
N ASP A 87 13.25 4.77 -15.09
CA ASP A 87 13.27 3.33 -14.86
C ASP A 87 12.16 2.67 -15.65
N THR A 88 12.42 1.47 -16.14
CA THR A 88 11.49 0.72 -16.97
C THR A 88 10.69 -0.30 -16.17
N THR A 89 10.38 0.00 -14.91
CA THR A 89 9.61 -0.91 -14.07
C THR A 89 8.20 -0.38 -13.76
N PRO A 90 7.40 0.00 -14.80
CA PRO A 90 6.00 0.36 -14.54
C PRO A 90 5.19 -0.82 -14.04
N LEU A 91 5.64 -2.06 -14.31
CA LEU A 91 4.95 -3.26 -13.86
C LEU A 91 4.84 -3.34 -12.35
N PHE A 92 5.85 -2.82 -11.63
CA PHE A 92 5.83 -2.92 -10.16
C PHE A 92 4.69 -2.10 -9.56
N TYR A 93 4.54 -0.83 -9.96
CA TYR A 93 3.47 -0.04 -9.35
C TYR A 93 2.09 -0.45 -9.86
N LEU A 94 1.98 -0.97 -11.09
CA LEU A 94 0.74 -1.56 -11.56
C LEU A 94 0.36 -2.80 -10.75
N PHE A 95 1.33 -3.65 -10.44
CA PHE A 95 1.13 -4.82 -9.60
C PHE A 95 0.70 -4.38 -8.20
N SER A 96 1.35 -3.36 -7.64
CA SER A 96 1.02 -2.82 -6.33
C SER A 96 -0.41 -2.27 -6.31
N LEU A 97 -0.82 -1.54 -7.36
CA LEU A 97 -2.18 -1.03 -7.46
C LEU A 97 -3.21 -2.16 -7.56
N THR A 98 -2.88 -3.24 -8.26
CA THR A 98 -3.77 -4.39 -8.36
C THR A 98 -4.00 -5.02 -6.99
N ILE A 99 -2.93 -5.22 -6.22
CA ILE A 99 -3.04 -5.74 -4.85
C ILE A 99 -3.87 -4.80 -3.99
N ALA A 100 -3.63 -3.49 -4.10
CA ALA A 100 -4.39 -2.49 -3.35
C ALA A 100 -5.87 -2.54 -3.70
N ALA A 101 -6.21 -2.73 -4.97
CA ALA A 101 -7.61 -2.84 -5.39
C ALA A 101 -8.27 -4.08 -4.80
N ILE A 102 -7.56 -5.21 -4.78
CA ILE A 102 -8.07 -6.46 -4.19
C ILE A 102 -8.32 -6.28 -2.70
N ILE A 103 -7.38 -5.66 -1.97
CA ILE A 103 -7.54 -5.40 -0.54
C ILE A 103 -8.72 -4.46 -0.30
N THR A 104 -8.86 -3.41 -1.10
CA THR A 104 -9.97 -2.46 -0.98
C THR A 104 -11.31 -3.16 -1.17
N PHE A 105 -11.40 -4.02 -2.19
CA PHE A 105 -12.61 -4.80 -2.44
C PHE A 105 -12.95 -5.68 -1.23
N ALA A 106 -11.93 -6.36 -0.66
CA ALA A 106 -12.14 -7.20 0.50
C ALA A 106 -12.61 -6.39 1.71
N LEU A 107 -12.07 -5.19 1.93
CA LEU A 107 -12.49 -4.33 3.03
C LEU A 107 -13.95 -3.93 2.90
N PHE A 108 -14.39 -3.57 1.69
CA PHE A 108 -15.80 -3.24 1.47
C PHE A 108 -16.71 -4.44 1.69
N LEU A 109 -16.30 -5.62 1.24
CA LEU A 109 -17.10 -6.83 1.45
C LEU A 109 -17.24 -7.17 2.93
N LEU A 110 -16.18 -7.04 3.70
CA LEU A 110 -16.21 -7.32 5.14
C LEU A 110 -17.09 -6.33 5.89
N HIS A 111 -17.23 -5.11 5.39
CA HIS A 111 -18.09 -4.12 6.00
C HIS A 111 -19.58 -4.42 5.77
N LEU A 112 -19.88 -5.02 4.64
CA LEU A 112 -21.24 -5.39 4.32
C LEU A 112 -21.68 -6.61 5.12
#